data_41af0bee7654832ff1fa8a09a05bd7fd
#
_entry.id   41af0bee7654832ff1fa8a09a05bd7fd
#
_cell.length_a   1.000
_cell.length_b   1.000
_cell.length_c   1.000
_cell.angle_alpha   90.00
_cell.angle_beta   90.00
_cell.angle_gamma   90.00
#
_symmetry.space_group_name_H-M   'P 1'
#
loop_
_entity.id
_entity.type
_entity.pdbx_description
1 polymer ?
#
loop_
_entity_poly.entity_id
_entity_poly.type
_entity_poly.pdbx_seq_one_letter_code
_entity_poly.pdbx_strand_id
1 'polypeptide(L)'
;IAIIPYLVDILLIISYPKYMNKRLDTTFSFKKFLKDNVDSVVYSLKDKEMRGLLYSSSTYNAWFKSVKDYVQPILVMMTVSFVVISGITEDETVLIYLAVLYMVIFFISSLGSKYAYRFKPFMTEESITTYIWIPSAILMLTLGLFIENIVVVIIVFILFYLIFNIRKPLMIELIGDVCEKDKRSSVLSIESQLTSLFIIVMAPLFGYLSDTYSIAMMFILFSSAILVFEVGKLLTRKNV
;
A
#
# COMPACT_ATOMS: atom_id res chain seq x y z
N ILE A 1 -19.93 16.88 4.97
CA ILE A 1 -19.48 16.36 3.64
C ILE A 1 -19.11 14.88 3.72
N ALA A 2 -18.46 14.39 4.80
CA ALA A 2 -18.04 13.00 4.97
C ALA A 2 -19.19 11.96 4.99
N ILE A 3 -20.44 12.36 5.26
CA ILE A 3 -21.59 11.45 5.38
C ILE A 3 -22.10 10.99 4.00
N ILE A 4 -21.93 11.78 2.95
CA ILE A 4 -22.49 11.50 1.62
C ILE A 4 -21.98 10.16 1.05
N PRO A 5 -20.65 9.83 1.06
CA PRO A 5 -20.18 8.54 0.59
C PRO A 5 -20.81 7.36 1.32
N TYR A 6 -20.98 7.44 2.63
CA TYR A 6 -21.60 6.37 3.43
C TYR A 6 -23.08 6.16 3.08
N LEU A 7 -23.82 7.24 2.76
CA LEU A 7 -25.20 7.12 2.30
C LEU A 7 -25.26 6.43 0.93
N VAL A 8 -24.35 6.75 0.02
CA VAL A 8 -24.23 6.09 -1.27
C VAL A 8 -23.89 4.60 -1.10
N ASP A 9 -22.96 4.26 -0.20
CA ASP A 9 -22.61 2.87 0.10
C ASP A 9 -23.81 2.09 0.67
N ILE A 10 -24.58 2.68 1.57
CA ILE A 10 -25.81 2.07 2.11
C ILE A 10 -26.81 1.79 0.97
N LEU A 11 -27.04 2.75 0.08
CA LEU A 11 -27.93 2.57 -1.06
C LEU A 11 -27.46 1.48 -2.01
N LEU A 12 -26.16 1.40 -2.28
CA LEU A 12 -25.55 0.34 -3.07
C LEU A 12 -25.73 -1.05 -2.42
N ILE A 13 -25.50 -1.17 -1.10
CA ILE A 13 -25.69 -2.42 -0.37
C ILE A 13 -27.16 -2.87 -0.40
N ILE A 14 -28.10 -1.94 -0.24
CA ILE A 14 -29.55 -2.23 -0.31
C ILE A 14 -29.95 -2.70 -1.74
N SER A 15 -29.28 -2.17 -2.76
CA SER A 15 -29.55 -2.54 -4.17
C SER A 15 -29.00 -3.90 -4.57
N TYR A 16 -28.20 -4.55 -3.73
CA TYR A 16 -27.64 -5.87 -4.05
C TYR A 16 -28.72 -6.93 -4.25
N PRO A 17 -28.55 -7.79 -5.28
CA PRO A 17 -29.51 -8.86 -5.56
C PRO A 17 -29.67 -9.81 -4.36
N LYS A 18 -30.91 -10.20 -4.06
CA LYS A 18 -31.23 -11.07 -2.90
C LYS A 18 -30.49 -12.42 -2.89
N TYR A 19 -30.07 -12.92 -4.06
CA TYR A 19 -29.31 -14.17 -4.16
C TYR A 19 -27.91 -14.07 -3.56
N MET A 20 -27.34 -12.86 -3.43
CA MET A 20 -26.04 -12.62 -2.77
C MET A 20 -26.17 -12.66 -1.23
N ASN A 21 -27.40 -12.52 -0.72
CA ASN A 21 -27.69 -12.52 0.71
C ASN A 21 -28.10 -13.93 1.20
N LYS A 22 -27.35 -14.98 0.76
CA LYS A 22 -27.55 -16.33 1.30
C LYS A 22 -27.11 -16.34 2.76
N ARG A 23 -28.07 -16.37 3.68
CA ARG A 23 -27.81 -16.73 5.07
C ARG A 23 -27.27 -18.17 5.08
N LEU A 24 -26.05 -18.33 5.51
CA LEU A 24 -25.57 -19.62 5.98
C LEU A 24 -26.35 -19.92 7.26
N ASP A 25 -27.21 -20.94 7.25
CA ASP A 25 -27.99 -21.41 8.41
C ASP A 25 -27.09 -22.06 9.47
N THR A 26 -26.00 -21.37 9.83
CA THR A 26 -25.09 -21.80 10.88
C THR A 26 -25.30 -20.94 12.10
N THR A 27 -25.69 -21.55 13.21
CA THR A 27 -25.67 -20.89 14.51
C THR A 27 -24.25 -20.40 14.80
N PHE A 28 -24.09 -19.09 15.02
CA PHE A 28 -22.78 -18.51 15.36
C PHE A 28 -22.25 -19.13 16.65
N SER A 29 -21.10 -19.79 16.57
CA SER A 29 -20.37 -20.29 17.72
C SER A 29 -19.03 -19.59 17.80
N PHE A 30 -18.81 -18.80 18.85
CA PHE A 30 -17.56 -18.09 19.07
C PHE A 30 -16.35 -19.03 19.15
N LYS A 31 -16.53 -20.21 19.75
CA LYS A 31 -15.48 -21.24 19.82
C LYS A 31 -15.08 -21.75 18.41
N LYS A 32 -16.10 -22.00 17.57
CA LYS A 32 -15.86 -22.41 16.17
C LYS A 32 -15.18 -21.30 15.38
N PHE A 33 -15.66 -20.06 15.51
CA PHE A 33 -15.06 -18.89 14.89
C PHE A 33 -13.58 -18.72 15.25
N LEU A 34 -13.22 -18.82 16.54
CA LEU A 34 -11.83 -18.76 16.98
C LEU A 34 -10.99 -19.89 16.40
N LYS A 35 -11.54 -21.12 16.43
CA LYS A 35 -10.85 -22.28 15.85
C LYS A 35 -10.60 -22.11 14.37
N ASP A 36 -11.62 -21.74 13.59
CA ASP A 36 -11.51 -21.55 12.15
C ASP A 36 -10.48 -20.43 11.81
N ASN A 37 -10.38 -19.36 12.61
CA ASN A 37 -9.36 -18.33 12.46
C ASN A 37 -7.95 -18.87 12.76
N VAL A 38 -7.76 -19.61 13.85
CA VAL A 38 -6.45 -20.21 14.17
C VAL A 38 -6.05 -21.22 13.09
N ASP A 39 -6.97 -22.08 12.67
CA ASP A 39 -6.72 -23.06 11.60
C ASP A 39 -6.33 -22.36 10.28
N SER A 40 -6.94 -21.21 9.97
CA SER A 40 -6.60 -20.40 8.79
C SER A 40 -5.20 -19.77 8.91
N VAL A 41 -4.82 -19.29 10.09
CA VAL A 41 -3.45 -18.78 10.35
C VAL A 41 -2.43 -19.90 10.19
N VAL A 42 -2.69 -21.07 10.81
CA VAL A 42 -1.80 -22.23 10.71
C VAL A 42 -1.67 -22.69 9.26
N TYR A 43 -2.79 -22.76 8.51
CA TYR A 43 -2.80 -23.09 7.09
C TYR A 43 -1.92 -22.13 6.30
N SER A 44 -2.13 -20.81 6.48
CA SER A 44 -1.41 -19.77 5.75
C SER A 44 0.09 -19.74 6.03
N LEU A 45 0.52 -20.15 7.23
CA LEU A 45 1.93 -20.16 7.62
C LEU A 45 2.64 -21.49 7.36
N LYS A 46 1.91 -22.59 7.23
CA LYS A 46 2.46 -23.92 6.95
C LYS A 46 2.95 -24.06 5.51
N ASP A 47 2.15 -23.57 4.57
CA ASP A 47 2.53 -23.63 3.17
C ASP A 47 3.64 -22.60 2.87
N LYS A 48 4.73 -23.04 2.25
CA LYS A 48 5.92 -22.22 2.00
C LYS A 48 5.63 -21.14 0.96
N GLU A 49 4.87 -21.46 -0.07
CA GLU A 49 4.51 -20.56 -1.16
C GLU A 49 3.56 -19.49 -0.65
N MET A 50 2.47 -19.89 0.01
CA MET A 50 1.49 -18.99 0.63
C MET A 50 2.16 -18.02 1.62
N ARG A 51 3.02 -18.55 2.51
CA ARG A 51 3.76 -17.74 3.46
C ARG A 51 4.65 -16.71 2.76
N GLY A 52 5.32 -17.09 1.67
CA GLY A 52 6.14 -16.19 0.86
C GLY A 52 5.32 -15.04 0.26
N LEU A 53 4.16 -15.36 -0.33
CA LEU A 53 3.25 -14.37 -0.91
C LEU A 53 2.68 -13.42 0.15
N LEU A 54 2.24 -13.95 1.29
CA LEU A 54 1.72 -13.14 2.39
C LEU A 54 2.78 -12.21 2.95
N TYR A 55 4.01 -12.70 3.17
CA TYR A 55 5.11 -11.88 3.65
C TYR A 55 5.47 -10.77 2.66
N SER A 56 5.60 -11.10 1.36
CA SER A 56 5.88 -10.12 0.31
C SER A 56 4.75 -9.07 0.19
N SER A 57 3.48 -9.49 0.24
CA SER A 57 2.35 -8.58 0.19
C SER A 57 2.32 -7.66 1.39
N SER A 58 2.36 -8.23 2.58
CA SER A 58 2.21 -7.48 3.84
C SER A 58 3.34 -6.49 4.10
N THR A 59 4.60 -6.88 3.81
CA THR A 59 5.77 -5.98 3.96
C THR A 59 5.69 -4.80 3.00
N TYR A 60 5.38 -5.04 1.74
CA TYR A 60 5.27 -3.97 0.75
C TYR A 60 4.09 -3.03 1.06
N ASN A 61 2.94 -3.58 1.45
CA ASN A 61 1.78 -2.79 1.85
C ASN A 61 2.07 -1.93 3.08
N ALA A 62 2.79 -2.46 4.07
CA ALA A 62 3.20 -1.74 5.26
C ALA A 62 4.18 -0.61 4.93
N TRP A 63 5.19 -0.90 4.11
CA TRP A 63 6.15 0.09 3.64
C TRP A 63 5.44 1.24 2.89
N PHE A 64 4.59 0.91 1.91
CA PHE A 64 3.87 1.92 1.15
C PHE A 64 2.97 2.78 2.05
N LYS A 65 2.22 2.16 2.97
CA LYS A 65 1.36 2.89 3.92
C LYS A 65 2.16 3.83 4.82
N SER A 66 3.36 3.41 5.26
CA SER A 66 4.23 4.26 6.08
C SER A 66 4.84 5.41 5.27
N VAL A 67 5.21 5.20 4.00
CA VAL A 67 5.80 6.23 3.12
C VAL A 67 4.76 7.25 2.66
N LYS A 68 3.57 6.79 2.27
CA LYS A 68 2.55 7.67 1.69
C LYS A 68 2.10 8.79 2.64
N ASP A 69 2.15 8.56 3.95
CA ASP A 69 1.70 9.52 4.95
C ASP A 69 2.66 10.73 5.06
N TYR A 70 3.89 10.61 4.53
CA TYR A 70 4.86 11.72 4.49
C TYR A 70 4.56 12.77 3.42
N VAL A 71 3.63 12.54 2.48
CA VAL A 71 3.25 13.56 1.49
C VAL A 71 2.76 14.84 2.16
N GLN A 72 1.97 14.71 3.22
CA GLN A 72 1.41 15.87 3.93
C GLN A 72 2.49 16.67 4.67
N PRO A 73 3.35 16.09 5.55
CA PRO A 73 4.45 16.82 6.18
C PRO A 73 5.39 17.51 5.17
N ILE A 74 5.73 16.84 4.07
CA ILE A 74 6.60 17.42 3.04
C ILE A 74 5.94 18.66 2.41
N LEU A 75 4.68 18.57 2.05
CA LEU A 75 3.96 19.71 1.46
C LEU A 75 3.80 20.87 2.46
N VAL A 76 3.57 20.57 3.74
CA VAL A 76 3.54 21.61 4.79
C VAL A 76 4.90 22.30 4.93
N MET A 77 6.02 21.55 4.90
CA MET A 77 7.36 22.13 4.91
C MET A 77 7.65 23.04 3.70
N MET A 78 7.00 22.75 2.57
CA MET A 78 7.14 23.52 1.33
C MET A 78 6.14 24.68 1.22
N THR A 79 5.36 24.99 2.27
CA THR A 79 4.27 26.00 2.26
C THR A 79 4.76 27.38 1.81
N VAL A 80 6.01 27.73 2.11
CA VAL A 80 6.65 28.99 1.66
C VAL A 80 6.71 29.11 0.12
N SER A 81 6.65 27.97 -0.58
CA SER A 81 6.69 27.91 -2.06
C SER A 81 5.31 27.97 -2.72
N PHE A 82 4.21 27.90 -1.94
CA PHE A 82 2.86 27.98 -2.49
C PHE A 82 2.41 29.43 -2.67
N VAL A 83 1.73 29.67 -3.77
CA VAL A 83 1.02 30.95 -3.97
C VAL A 83 -0.15 31.02 -2.99
N VAL A 84 -0.09 31.95 -2.07
CA VAL A 84 -1.22 32.20 -1.14
C VAL A 84 -2.42 32.69 -1.94
N ILE A 85 -3.55 31.99 -1.81
CA ILE A 85 -4.80 32.38 -2.49
C ILE A 85 -5.34 33.62 -1.78
N SER A 86 -5.57 34.69 -2.53
CA SER A 86 -6.07 35.96 -1.98
C SER A 86 -7.38 35.76 -1.21
N GLY A 87 -7.42 36.22 0.03
CA GLY A 87 -8.60 36.11 0.93
C GLY A 87 -8.70 34.80 1.71
N ILE A 88 -7.72 33.90 1.63
CA ILE A 88 -7.67 32.63 2.35
C ILE A 88 -6.37 32.57 3.17
N THR A 89 -6.40 31.94 4.34
CA THR A 89 -5.21 31.77 5.19
C THR A 89 -4.19 30.80 4.56
N GLU A 90 -2.92 30.86 5.01
CA GLU A 90 -1.88 29.94 4.52
C GLU A 90 -2.26 28.49 4.77
N ASP A 91 -2.77 28.16 5.96
CA ASP A 91 -3.19 26.80 6.31
C ASP A 91 -4.33 26.28 5.40
N GLU A 92 -5.33 27.14 5.13
CA GLU A 92 -6.43 26.78 4.22
C GLU A 92 -5.94 26.61 2.77
N THR A 93 -4.96 27.41 2.37
CA THR A 93 -4.33 27.29 1.05
C THR A 93 -3.63 25.93 0.90
N VAL A 94 -2.87 25.50 1.91
CA VAL A 94 -2.24 24.16 1.93
C VAL A 94 -3.28 23.05 1.85
N LEU A 95 -4.38 23.16 2.59
CA LEU A 95 -5.45 22.16 2.55
C LEU A 95 -6.10 22.05 1.16
N ILE A 96 -6.27 23.16 0.44
CA ILE A 96 -6.79 23.16 -0.93
C ILE A 96 -5.81 22.46 -1.89
N TYR A 97 -4.52 22.78 -1.80
CA TYR A 97 -3.49 22.11 -2.62
C TYR A 97 -3.42 20.61 -2.35
N LEU A 98 -3.49 20.20 -1.07
CA LEU A 98 -3.56 18.80 -0.67
C LEU A 98 -4.81 18.12 -1.24
N ALA A 99 -5.96 18.75 -1.17
CA ALA A 99 -7.21 18.20 -1.69
C ALA A 99 -7.14 17.96 -3.22
N VAL A 100 -6.62 18.93 -3.96
CA VAL A 100 -6.42 18.81 -5.42
C VAL A 100 -5.41 17.71 -5.73
N LEU A 101 -4.28 17.66 -5.02
CA LEU A 101 -3.26 16.64 -5.21
C LEU A 101 -3.83 15.24 -4.96
N TYR A 102 -4.53 15.03 -3.83
CA TYR A 102 -5.15 13.73 -3.55
C TYR A 102 -6.23 13.36 -4.56
N MET A 103 -7.01 14.32 -5.06
CA MET A 103 -7.96 14.06 -6.13
C MET A 103 -7.26 13.52 -7.39
N VAL A 104 -6.16 14.13 -7.81
CA VAL A 104 -5.35 13.69 -8.96
C VAL A 104 -4.73 12.31 -8.69
N ILE A 105 -4.12 12.12 -7.52
CA ILE A 105 -3.51 10.85 -7.12
C ILE A 105 -4.56 9.73 -7.16
N PHE A 106 -5.73 9.91 -6.55
CA PHE A 106 -6.76 8.88 -6.50
C PHE A 106 -7.38 8.61 -7.88
N PHE A 107 -7.53 9.63 -8.71
CA PHE A 107 -7.98 9.43 -10.09
C PHE A 107 -6.99 8.56 -10.89
N ILE A 108 -5.69 8.90 -10.87
CA ILE A 108 -4.65 8.13 -11.54
C ILE A 108 -4.55 6.71 -10.96
N SER A 109 -4.63 6.57 -9.63
CA SER A 109 -4.63 5.28 -8.94
C SER A 109 -5.80 4.40 -9.35
N SER A 110 -6.99 4.97 -9.50
CA SER A 110 -8.18 4.26 -9.99
C SER A 110 -7.96 3.71 -11.40
N LEU A 111 -7.36 4.51 -12.29
CA LEU A 111 -6.97 4.05 -13.63
C LEU A 111 -5.91 2.94 -13.55
N GLY A 112 -4.89 3.09 -12.69
CA GLY A 112 -3.88 2.06 -12.46
C GLY A 112 -4.49 0.72 -12.03
N SER A 113 -5.38 0.73 -11.08
CA SER A 113 -6.09 -0.47 -10.61
C SER A 113 -7.00 -1.08 -11.70
N LYS A 114 -7.75 -0.23 -12.43
CA LYS A 114 -8.62 -0.67 -13.54
C LYS A 114 -7.86 -1.38 -14.64
N TYR A 115 -6.67 -0.87 -14.97
CA TYR A 115 -5.86 -1.40 -16.07
C TYR A 115 -4.74 -2.33 -15.61
N ALA A 116 -4.67 -2.69 -14.33
CA ALA A 116 -3.62 -3.54 -13.76
C ALA A 116 -3.45 -4.86 -14.55
N TYR A 117 -4.55 -5.50 -14.93
CA TYR A 117 -4.50 -6.75 -15.71
C TYR A 117 -3.89 -6.62 -17.11
N ARG A 118 -3.82 -5.42 -17.68
CA ARG A 118 -3.10 -5.20 -18.95
C ARG A 118 -1.60 -5.31 -18.79
N PHE A 119 -1.09 -5.11 -17.59
CA PHE A 119 0.33 -5.25 -17.26
C PHE A 119 0.70 -6.70 -16.89
N LYS A 120 -0.29 -7.57 -16.60
CA LYS A 120 -0.05 -8.97 -16.23
C LYS A 120 0.83 -9.74 -17.24
N PRO A 121 0.67 -9.60 -18.59
CA PRO A 121 1.54 -10.29 -19.54
C PRO A 121 3.02 -9.89 -19.46
N PHE A 122 3.30 -8.69 -18.94
CA PHE A 122 4.66 -8.16 -18.79
C PHE A 122 5.22 -8.34 -17.36
N MET A 123 4.40 -8.80 -16.41
CA MET A 123 4.77 -8.95 -15.01
C MET A 123 4.74 -10.43 -14.64
N THR A 124 5.91 -11.00 -14.39
CA THR A 124 6.03 -12.32 -13.77
C THR A 124 5.69 -12.23 -12.28
N GLU A 125 5.36 -13.36 -11.65
CA GLU A 125 5.17 -13.47 -10.21
C GLU A 125 6.37 -12.87 -9.45
N GLU A 126 7.57 -13.16 -9.90
CA GLU A 126 8.81 -12.65 -9.33
C GLU A 126 8.93 -11.12 -9.45
N SER A 127 8.44 -10.54 -10.57
CA SER A 127 8.38 -9.08 -10.75
C SER A 127 7.44 -8.43 -9.74
N ILE A 128 6.29 -9.05 -9.47
CA ILE A 128 5.27 -8.52 -8.54
C ILE A 128 5.70 -8.68 -7.08
N THR A 129 6.40 -9.77 -6.75
CA THR A 129 6.78 -10.10 -5.37
C THR A 129 8.13 -9.52 -4.95
N THR A 130 9.10 -9.49 -5.85
CA THR A 130 10.51 -9.17 -5.56
C THR A 130 10.99 -7.93 -6.30
N TYR A 131 10.97 -7.94 -7.64
CA TYR A 131 11.61 -6.85 -8.41
C TYR A 131 10.93 -5.50 -8.26
N ILE A 132 9.66 -5.45 -7.82
CA ILE A 132 8.92 -4.21 -7.56
C ILE A 132 9.60 -3.31 -6.50
N TRP A 133 10.42 -3.90 -5.63
CA TRP A 133 11.16 -3.16 -4.62
C TRP A 133 12.22 -2.23 -5.22
N ILE A 134 12.83 -2.60 -6.35
CA ILE A 134 13.89 -1.80 -7.00
C ILE A 134 13.35 -0.46 -7.50
N PRO A 135 12.31 -0.40 -8.38
CA PRO A 135 11.75 0.89 -8.80
C PRO A 135 11.18 1.69 -7.62
N SER A 136 10.58 1.02 -6.64
CA SER A 136 10.08 1.68 -5.45
C SER A 136 11.20 2.33 -4.62
N ALA A 137 12.32 1.64 -4.45
CA ALA A 137 13.48 2.18 -3.74
C ALA A 137 14.15 3.32 -4.53
N ILE A 138 14.23 3.23 -5.86
CA ILE A 138 14.75 4.32 -6.70
C ILE A 138 13.86 5.56 -6.57
N LEU A 139 12.54 5.42 -6.61
CA LEU A 139 11.62 6.54 -6.38
C LEU A 139 11.79 7.15 -4.98
N MET A 140 11.95 6.31 -3.96
CA MET A 140 12.17 6.76 -2.59
C MET A 140 13.51 7.50 -2.45
N LEU A 141 14.57 7.03 -3.11
CA LEU A 141 15.86 7.72 -3.16
C LEU A 141 15.75 9.07 -3.87
N THR A 142 15.05 9.10 -5.01
CA THR A 142 14.77 10.36 -5.74
C THR A 142 14.02 11.34 -4.87
N LEU A 143 13.01 10.87 -4.10
CA LEU A 143 12.29 11.73 -3.16
C LEU A 143 13.21 12.32 -2.09
N GLY A 144 14.10 11.52 -1.51
CA GLY A 144 15.05 11.99 -0.50
C GLY A 144 16.06 13.00 -1.06
N LEU A 145 16.58 12.79 -2.28
CA LEU A 145 17.56 13.67 -2.91
C LEU A 145 16.97 14.99 -3.41
N PHE A 146 15.71 15.00 -3.81
CA PHE A 146 15.05 16.16 -4.43
C PHE A 146 13.83 16.62 -3.64
N ILE A 147 13.84 16.44 -2.31
CA ILE A 147 12.68 16.73 -1.44
C ILE A 147 12.25 18.21 -1.50
N GLU A 148 13.17 19.13 -1.83
CA GLU A 148 12.88 20.55 -1.94
C GLU A 148 12.19 20.92 -3.26
N ASN A 149 12.16 20.01 -4.24
CA ASN A 149 11.53 20.24 -5.53
C ASN A 149 10.11 19.69 -5.54
N ILE A 150 9.12 20.58 -5.44
CA ILE A 150 7.70 20.22 -5.37
C ILE A 150 7.22 19.37 -6.56
N VAL A 151 7.74 19.64 -7.76
CA VAL A 151 7.35 18.91 -8.97
C VAL A 151 7.82 17.46 -8.86
N VAL A 152 9.07 17.25 -8.41
CA VAL A 152 9.60 15.90 -8.18
C VAL A 152 8.81 15.18 -7.10
N VAL A 153 8.51 15.83 -5.99
CA VAL A 153 7.70 15.27 -4.90
C VAL A 153 6.34 14.79 -5.41
N ILE A 154 5.62 15.63 -6.13
CA ILE A 154 4.29 15.30 -6.67
C ILE A 154 4.39 14.11 -7.63
N ILE A 155 5.33 14.13 -8.58
CA ILE A 155 5.50 13.05 -9.56
C ILE A 155 5.85 11.74 -8.86
N VAL A 156 6.76 11.75 -7.91
CA VAL A 156 7.16 10.54 -7.19
C VAL A 156 5.99 9.95 -6.39
N PHE A 157 5.21 10.77 -5.69
CA PHE A 157 4.02 10.27 -4.99
C PHE A 157 2.96 9.71 -5.95
N ILE A 158 2.71 10.36 -7.08
CA ILE A 158 1.81 9.81 -8.12
C ILE A 158 2.31 8.44 -8.58
N LEU A 159 3.61 8.28 -8.85
CA LEU A 159 4.20 7.01 -9.26
C LEU A 159 4.13 5.95 -8.16
N PHE A 160 4.35 6.31 -6.89
CA PHE A 160 4.17 5.38 -5.77
C PHE A 160 2.75 4.83 -5.71
N TYR A 161 1.76 5.71 -5.77
CA TYR A 161 0.36 5.30 -5.75
C TYR A 161 0.00 4.46 -6.97
N LEU A 162 0.53 4.81 -8.15
CA LEU A 162 0.29 4.06 -9.39
C LEU A 162 0.85 2.63 -9.28
N ILE A 163 2.12 2.49 -8.90
CA ILE A 163 2.78 1.18 -8.74
C ILE A 163 2.03 0.33 -7.70
N PHE A 164 1.67 0.91 -6.56
CA PHE A 164 0.92 0.21 -5.52
C PHE A 164 -0.43 -0.28 -6.02
N ASN A 165 -1.18 0.57 -6.72
CA ASN A 165 -2.53 0.23 -7.20
C ASN A 165 -2.53 -0.69 -8.42
N ILE A 166 -1.45 -0.78 -9.19
CA ILE A 166 -1.26 -1.83 -10.20
C ILE A 166 -0.91 -3.15 -9.53
N ARG A 167 0.02 -3.14 -8.57
CA ARG A 167 0.50 -4.34 -7.87
C ARG A 167 -0.59 -5.03 -7.04
N LYS A 168 -1.39 -4.26 -6.31
CA LYS A 168 -2.35 -4.78 -5.32
C LYS A 168 -3.33 -5.81 -5.90
N PRO A 169 -4.07 -5.57 -6.99
CA PRO A 169 -4.99 -6.57 -7.56
C PRO A 169 -4.25 -7.81 -8.08
N LEU A 170 -3.07 -7.64 -8.68
CA LEU A 170 -2.26 -8.77 -9.14
C LEU A 170 -1.77 -9.65 -7.99
N MET A 171 -1.40 -9.04 -6.86
CA MET A 171 -0.99 -9.76 -5.67
C MET A 171 -2.15 -10.52 -5.01
N ILE A 172 -3.35 -9.92 -4.98
CA ILE A 172 -4.57 -10.59 -4.50
C ILE A 172 -4.93 -11.79 -5.39
N GLU A 173 -4.72 -11.69 -6.70
CA GLU A 173 -4.91 -12.79 -7.64
C GLU A 173 -3.92 -13.93 -7.34
N LEU A 174 -2.62 -13.64 -7.23
CA LEU A 174 -1.60 -14.65 -6.91
C LEU A 174 -1.90 -15.39 -5.60
N ILE A 175 -2.26 -14.66 -4.55
CA ILE A 175 -2.69 -15.27 -3.28
C ILE A 175 -3.93 -16.14 -3.49
N GLY A 176 -4.87 -15.69 -4.31
CA GLY A 176 -6.11 -16.41 -4.60
C GLY A 176 -5.91 -17.67 -5.43
N ASP A 177 -4.86 -17.74 -6.27
CA ASP A 177 -4.55 -18.90 -7.11
C ASP A 177 -3.92 -20.03 -6.28
N VAL A 178 -3.14 -19.68 -5.26
CA VAL A 178 -2.53 -20.65 -4.33
C VAL A 178 -3.50 -21.09 -3.22
N CYS A 179 -4.49 -20.24 -2.89
CA CYS A 179 -5.40 -20.46 -1.77
C CYS A 179 -6.60 -21.31 -2.13
N GLU A 180 -7.02 -22.23 -1.22
CA GLU A 180 -8.32 -22.90 -1.30
C GLU A 180 -9.46 -21.88 -1.30
N LYS A 181 -10.47 -22.07 -2.17
CA LYS A 181 -11.55 -21.09 -2.41
C LYS A 181 -12.33 -20.71 -1.15
N ASP A 182 -12.55 -21.66 -0.25
CA ASP A 182 -13.27 -21.46 1.02
C ASP A 182 -12.46 -20.72 2.08
N LYS A 183 -11.13 -20.69 1.97
CA LYS A 183 -10.21 -20.02 2.91
C LYS A 183 -9.76 -18.65 2.43
N ARG A 184 -10.07 -18.26 1.20
CA ARG A 184 -9.55 -17.03 0.56
C ARG A 184 -9.82 -15.77 1.37
N SER A 185 -11.02 -15.59 1.92
CA SER A 185 -11.37 -14.43 2.73
C SER A 185 -10.57 -14.37 4.04
N SER A 186 -10.36 -15.53 4.69
CA SER A 186 -9.55 -15.63 5.91
C SER A 186 -8.08 -15.32 5.64
N VAL A 187 -7.52 -15.83 4.53
CA VAL A 187 -6.12 -15.57 4.12
C VAL A 187 -5.89 -14.09 3.83
N LEU A 188 -6.81 -13.42 3.13
CA LEU A 188 -6.73 -11.98 2.88
C LEU A 188 -6.87 -11.15 4.18
N SER A 189 -7.67 -11.63 5.14
CA SER A 189 -7.73 -11.02 6.47
C SER A 189 -6.40 -11.15 7.22
N ILE A 190 -5.74 -12.31 7.15
CA ILE A 190 -4.42 -12.54 7.74
C ILE A 190 -3.37 -11.64 7.08
N GLU A 191 -3.40 -11.48 5.76
CA GLU A 191 -2.53 -10.53 5.03
C GLU A 191 -2.67 -9.11 5.57
N SER A 192 -3.90 -8.65 5.79
CA SER A 192 -4.18 -7.34 6.36
C SER A 192 -3.69 -7.19 7.80
N GLN A 193 -3.82 -8.23 8.63
CA GLN A 193 -3.31 -8.24 10.01
C GLN A 193 -1.78 -8.21 10.03
N LEU A 194 -1.10 -9.00 9.19
CA LEU A 194 0.35 -8.97 9.04
C LEU A 194 0.84 -7.60 8.57
N THR A 195 0.13 -6.97 7.62
CA THR A 195 0.41 -5.60 7.21
C THR A 195 0.38 -4.64 8.40
N SER A 196 -0.63 -4.74 9.25
CA SER A 196 -0.75 -3.89 10.45
C SER A 196 0.37 -4.14 11.45
N LEU A 197 0.79 -5.39 11.65
CA LEU A 197 1.94 -5.73 12.49
C LEU A 197 3.25 -5.12 11.97
N PHE A 198 3.49 -5.16 10.65
CA PHE A 198 4.66 -4.52 10.06
C PHE A 198 4.61 -2.99 10.18
N ILE A 199 3.42 -2.37 10.07
CA ILE A 199 3.26 -0.91 10.27
C ILE A 199 3.63 -0.51 11.71
N ILE A 200 3.25 -1.31 12.72
CA ILE A 200 3.59 -1.06 14.13
C ILE A 200 5.11 -0.95 14.33
N VAL A 201 5.91 -1.63 13.51
CA VAL A 201 7.37 -1.56 13.56
C VAL A 201 7.91 -0.46 12.65
N MET A 202 7.43 -0.40 11.41
CA MET A 202 7.96 0.51 10.38
C MET A 202 7.63 1.98 10.66
N ALA A 203 6.40 2.30 11.08
CA ALA A 203 5.99 3.68 11.26
C ALA A 203 6.76 4.40 12.38
N PRO A 204 6.97 3.80 13.58
CA PRO A 204 7.82 4.40 14.61
C PRO A 204 9.28 4.53 14.18
N LEU A 205 9.80 3.56 13.41
CA LEU A 205 11.18 3.62 12.91
C LEU A 205 11.36 4.77 11.91
N PHE A 206 10.40 4.97 11.02
CA PHE A 206 10.37 6.11 10.09
C PHE A 206 10.25 7.44 10.85
N GLY A 207 9.34 7.52 11.83
CA GLY A 207 9.19 8.69 12.69
C GLY A 207 10.49 9.03 13.41
N TYR A 208 11.10 8.07 14.10
CA TYR A 208 12.36 8.26 14.80
C TYR A 208 13.47 8.78 13.89
N LEU A 209 13.63 8.23 12.69
CA LEU A 209 14.67 8.69 11.76
C LEU A 209 14.35 10.06 11.16
N SER A 210 13.09 10.35 10.88
CA SER A 210 12.70 11.67 10.38
C SER A 210 12.89 12.77 11.42
N ASP A 211 12.61 12.48 12.70
CA ASP A 211 12.77 13.43 13.80
C ASP A 211 14.24 13.61 14.19
N THR A 212 15.06 12.54 14.12
CA THR A 212 16.47 12.59 14.53
C THR A 212 17.37 13.23 13.47
N TYR A 213 17.11 12.98 12.20
CA TYR A 213 17.93 13.45 11.11
C TYR A 213 17.20 14.45 10.21
N SER A 214 16.30 13.97 9.39
CA SER A 214 15.34 14.70 8.56
C SER A 214 14.51 13.72 7.74
N ILE A 215 13.39 14.17 7.19
CA ILE A 215 12.57 13.35 6.26
C ILE A 215 13.39 12.94 5.03
N ALA A 216 14.22 13.84 4.48
CA ALA A 216 15.10 13.54 3.35
C ALA A 216 16.06 12.41 3.65
N MET A 217 16.76 12.51 4.79
CA MET A 217 17.76 11.52 5.20
C MET A 217 17.12 10.15 5.50
N MET A 218 15.94 10.15 6.13
CA MET A 218 15.15 8.93 6.35
C MET A 218 14.87 8.22 5.03
N PHE A 219 14.41 8.93 3.99
CA PHE A 219 14.17 8.32 2.68
C PHE A 219 15.45 7.80 2.02
N ILE A 220 16.55 8.52 2.09
CA ILE A 220 17.86 8.10 1.56
C ILE A 220 18.34 6.81 2.26
N LEU A 221 18.28 6.77 3.58
CA LEU A 221 18.75 5.61 4.35
C LEU A 221 17.92 4.33 4.04
N PHE A 222 16.60 4.45 4.06
CA PHE A 222 15.74 3.30 3.77
C PHE A 222 15.86 2.83 2.33
N SER A 223 15.87 3.75 1.37
CA SER A 223 16.01 3.38 -0.04
C SER A 223 17.35 2.71 -0.32
N SER A 224 18.44 3.23 0.26
CA SER A 224 19.77 2.65 0.14
C SER A 224 19.82 1.24 0.73
N ALA A 225 19.23 1.03 1.91
CA ALA A 225 19.15 -0.29 2.54
C ALA A 225 18.37 -1.29 1.67
N ILE A 226 17.22 -0.89 1.11
CA ILE A 226 16.43 -1.73 0.20
C ILE A 226 17.24 -2.06 -1.07
N LEU A 227 17.88 -1.06 -1.69
CA LEU A 227 18.67 -1.28 -2.90
C LEU A 227 19.84 -2.23 -2.66
N VAL A 228 20.60 -2.04 -1.58
CA VAL A 228 21.71 -2.95 -1.22
C VAL A 228 21.21 -4.37 -1.02
N PHE A 229 20.08 -4.55 -0.33
CA PHE A 229 19.51 -5.86 -0.08
C PHE A 229 19.00 -6.55 -1.37
N GLU A 230 18.27 -5.83 -2.23
CA GLU A 230 17.73 -6.41 -3.47
C GLU A 230 18.82 -6.64 -4.50
N VAL A 231 19.79 -5.76 -4.66
CA VAL A 231 20.95 -5.96 -5.54
C VAL A 231 21.80 -7.13 -5.04
N GLY A 232 22.02 -7.25 -3.72
CA GLY A 232 22.70 -8.39 -3.12
C GLY A 232 22.03 -9.72 -3.45
N LYS A 233 20.70 -9.80 -3.37
CA LYS A 233 19.94 -10.99 -3.79
C LYS A 233 20.14 -11.33 -5.28
N LEU A 234 20.12 -10.31 -6.15
CA LEU A 234 20.30 -10.53 -7.59
C LEU A 234 21.70 -11.08 -7.92
N LEU A 235 22.74 -10.59 -7.25
CA LEU A 235 24.11 -11.06 -7.44
C LEU A 235 24.30 -12.51 -6.95
N THR A 236 23.70 -12.87 -5.81
CA THR A 236 23.79 -14.25 -5.29
C THR A 236 23.04 -15.25 -6.16
N ARG A 237 21.90 -14.87 -6.78
CA ARG A 237 21.14 -15.74 -7.69
C ARG A 237 21.85 -16.02 -9.02
N LYS A 238 22.69 -15.11 -9.52
CA LYS A 238 23.47 -15.34 -10.75
C LYS A 238 24.60 -16.32 -10.58
N ASN A 239 24.99 -16.62 -9.34
CA ASN A 239 26.11 -17.47 -9.02
C ASN A 239 25.70 -18.92 -8.64
N VAL A 240 24.41 -19.26 -8.74
CA VAL A 240 23.82 -20.60 -8.58
C VAL A 240 23.17 -21.03 -9.88
#